data_e4c94b5188f00939346852301ca08d11
#
_entry.id   e4c94b5188f00939346852301ca08d11
#
_cell.length_a   1.000
_cell.length_b   1.000
_cell.length_c   1.000
_cell.angle_alpha   90.00
_cell.angle_beta   90.00
_cell.angle_gamma   90.00
#
_symmetry.space_group_name_H-M   'P 1'
#
loop_
_entity.id
_entity.type
_entity.pdbx_description
1 polymer ?
#
loop_
_entity_poly.entity_id
_entity_poly.type
_entity_poly.pdbx_seq_one_letter_code
_entity_poly.pdbx_strand_id
1 'polypeptide(L)'
;HRRTIEMRGYRRSDGDYEIAGRVPDTKTHPTQPQGRDTPMPAGVPIHDMSVRLVVDASLVVKDVVAVVDGFPFADCPHAAGSLAQLKGARIAAGWTARVKSLLGKESCTHLVELLIPLGTAAYQTLAEVRFARGDELDDTGRPVRIDSCYAYSEARDLVLRRWPAFHKPDKAP
;
A
#
# COMPACT_ATOMS: atom_id res chain seq x y z
N HIS A 1 4.05 12.32 -19.89
CA HIS A 1 3.28 11.40 -19.04
C HIS A 1 3.21 11.92 -17.61
N ARG A 2 2.03 11.87 -17.01
CA ARG A 2 1.84 12.21 -15.61
C ARG A 2 1.12 11.04 -14.92
N ARG A 3 1.73 10.52 -13.86
CA ARG A 3 1.11 9.59 -12.92
C ARG A 3 0.98 10.28 -11.56
N THR A 4 -0.18 10.19 -10.97
CA THR A 4 -0.42 10.65 -9.60
C THR A 4 -0.93 9.46 -8.80
N ILE A 5 -0.39 9.26 -7.59
CA ILE A 5 -0.92 8.26 -6.66
C ILE A 5 -1.40 9.02 -5.43
N GLU A 6 -2.70 8.96 -5.18
CA GLU A 6 -3.32 9.56 -4.01
C GLU A 6 -3.80 8.46 -3.09
N MET A 7 -3.53 8.62 -1.78
CA MET A 7 -3.98 7.68 -0.76
C MET A 7 -4.62 8.41 0.40
N ARG A 8 -5.71 7.83 0.92
CA ARG A 8 -6.46 8.37 2.05
C ARG A 8 -6.81 7.25 3.01
N GLY A 9 -6.66 7.51 4.31
CA GLY A 9 -7.07 6.60 5.37
C GLY A 9 -8.22 7.18 6.18
N TYR A 10 -9.17 6.33 6.57
CA TYR A 10 -10.35 6.71 7.31
C TYR A 10 -10.62 5.72 8.44
N ARG A 11 -11.11 6.22 9.57
CA ARG A 11 -11.74 5.39 10.60
C ARG A 11 -13.23 5.28 10.28
N ARG A 12 -13.73 4.05 10.23
CA ARG A 12 -15.13 3.74 9.96
C ARG A 12 -15.95 3.75 11.25
N SER A 13 -17.25 3.91 11.12
CA SER A 13 -18.20 3.86 12.26
C SER A 13 -18.31 2.48 12.90
N ASP A 14 -18.01 1.41 12.15
CA ASP A 14 -18.00 0.03 12.64
C ASP A 14 -16.72 -0.36 13.39
N GLY A 15 -15.76 0.57 13.52
CA GLY A 15 -14.50 0.38 14.24
C GLY A 15 -13.34 -0.11 13.37
N ASP A 16 -13.60 -0.53 12.14
CA ASP A 16 -12.58 -0.88 11.14
C ASP A 16 -12.00 0.40 10.48
N TYR A 17 -11.03 0.22 9.60
CA TYR A 17 -10.35 1.29 8.89
C TYR A 17 -10.45 1.06 7.39
N GLU A 18 -10.69 2.14 6.65
CA GLU A 18 -10.71 2.13 5.20
C GLU A 18 -9.49 2.86 4.66
N ILE A 19 -8.77 2.23 3.75
CA ILE A 19 -7.62 2.80 3.06
C ILE A 19 -7.95 2.81 1.57
N ALA A 20 -8.09 4.00 1.01
CA ALA A 20 -8.40 4.21 -0.40
C ALA A 20 -7.18 4.72 -1.16
N GLY A 21 -6.97 4.22 -2.36
CA GLY A 21 -5.94 4.70 -3.27
C GLY A 21 -6.47 4.84 -4.69
N ARG A 22 -5.97 5.83 -5.44
CA ARG A 22 -6.28 6.04 -6.85
C ARG A 22 -5.02 6.38 -7.63
N VAL A 23 -4.94 5.88 -8.86
CA VAL A 23 -3.84 6.14 -9.81
C VAL A 23 -4.39 6.51 -11.18
N PRO A 24 -4.51 7.80 -11.52
CA PRO A 24 -4.71 8.25 -12.88
C PRO A 24 -3.38 8.41 -13.63
N ASP A 25 -3.32 7.91 -14.87
CA ASP A 25 -2.24 8.10 -15.82
C ASP A 25 -2.70 8.94 -16.99
N THR A 26 -2.10 10.09 -17.21
CA THR A 26 -2.45 11.01 -18.30
C THR A 26 -1.26 11.34 -19.19
N LYS A 27 -1.55 11.79 -20.42
CA LYS A 27 -0.57 12.39 -21.32
C LYS A 27 -0.84 13.88 -21.49
N THR A 28 0.22 14.65 -21.70
CA THR A 28 0.14 16.10 -21.95
C THR A 28 -0.17 16.45 -23.40
N HIS A 29 -0.32 15.45 -24.25
CA HIS A 29 -0.64 15.56 -25.68
C HIS A 29 -1.64 14.47 -26.04
N PRO A 30 -2.39 14.63 -27.16
CA PRO A 30 -3.24 13.55 -27.68
C PRO A 30 -2.41 12.30 -27.93
N THR A 31 -2.95 11.13 -27.61
CA THR A 31 -2.23 9.85 -27.76
C THR A 31 -3.19 8.76 -28.24
N GLN A 32 -2.65 7.81 -28.98
CA GLN A 32 -3.36 6.61 -29.43
C GLN A 32 -2.87 5.41 -28.60
N PRO A 33 -3.56 5.04 -27.52
CA PRO A 33 -3.21 3.82 -26.79
C PRO A 33 -3.40 2.59 -27.67
N GLN A 34 -2.52 1.62 -27.52
CA GLN A 34 -2.71 0.31 -28.16
C GLN A 34 -4.06 -0.28 -27.71
N GLY A 35 -4.83 -0.83 -28.68
CA GLY A 35 -6.17 -1.39 -28.41
C GLY A 35 -7.32 -0.39 -28.46
N ARG A 36 -7.08 0.87 -28.89
CA ARG A 36 -8.12 1.87 -29.20
C ARG A 36 -8.05 2.32 -30.65
N ASP A 37 -9.21 2.46 -31.26
CA ASP A 37 -9.32 2.91 -32.67
C ASP A 37 -9.24 4.43 -32.81
N THR A 38 -9.49 5.16 -31.73
CA THR A 38 -9.51 6.63 -31.73
C THR A 38 -8.51 7.20 -30.73
N PRO A 39 -7.84 8.33 -31.10
CA PRO A 39 -6.94 9.03 -30.19
C PRO A 39 -7.69 9.51 -28.93
N MET A 40 -7.01 9.46 -27.80
CA MET A 40 -7.46 10.09 -26.57
C MET A 40 -6.93 11.51 -26.46
N PRO A 41 -7.76 12.50 -26.10
CA PRO A 41 -7.30 13.87 -25.89
C PRO A 41 -6.26 13.98 -24.77
N ALA A 42 -5.45 15.06 -24.81
CA ALA A 42 -4.56 15.39 -23.70
C ALA A 42 -5.33 15.54 -22.39
N GLY A 43 -4.76 15.04 -21.29
CA GLY A 43 -5.35 15.12 -19.95
C GLY A 43 -6.40 14.05 -19.64
N VAL A 44 -6.93 13.34 -20.64
CA VAL A 44 -7.82 12.20 -20.39
C VAL A 44 -7.01 11.02 -19.87
N PRO A 45 -7.43 10.37 -18.76
CA PRO A 45 -6.69 9.23 -18.21
C PRO A 45 -6.69 8.03 -19.16
N ILE A 46 -5.49 7.51 -19.47
CA ILE A 46 -5.31 6.23 -20.16
C ILE A 46 -5.57 5.07 -19.19
N HIS A 47 -5.12 5.25 -17.95
CA HIS A 47 -5.45 4.41 -16.82
C HIS A 47 -6.05 5.29 -15.72
N ASP A 48 -7.12 4.82 -15.11
CA ASP A 48 -7.71 5.42 -13.92
C ASP A 48 -8.26 4.28 -13.07
N MET A 49 -7.53 3.97 -12.04
CA MET A 49 -7.85 2.83 -11.20
C MET A 49 -7.85 3.24 -9.73
N SER A 50 -8.78 2.67 -9.00
CA SER A 50 -8.85 2.87 -7.55
C SER A 50 -9.01 1.54 -6.83
N VAL A 51 -8.43 1.50 -5.62
CA VAL A 51 -8.56 0.38 -4.69
C VAL A 51 -8.98 0.91 -3.34
N ARG A 52 -9.90 0.21 -2.70
CA ARG A 52 -10.31 0.43 -1.32
C ARG A 52 -10.12 -0.86 -0.54
N LEU A 53 -9.29 -0.80 0.50
CA LEU A 53 -9.12 -1.87 1.48
C LEU A 53 -9.88 -1.51 2.75
N VAL A 54 -10.59 -2.46 3.33
CA VAL A 54 -11.08 -2.38 4.71
C VAL A 54 -10.21 -3.31 5.55
N VAL A 55 -9.64 -2.77 6.63
CA VAL A 55 -8.78 -3.53 7.54
C VAL A 55 -9.25 -3.37 8.99
N ASP A 56 -9.04 -4.39 9.79
CA ASP A 56 -9.23 -4.28 11.23
C ASP A 56 -8.04 -3.59 11.92
N ALA A 57 -8.15 -3.40 13.22
CA ALA A 57 -7.10 -2.77 14.04
C ALA A 57 -5.80 -3.60 14.14
N SER A 58 -5.80 -4.83 13.65
CA SER A 58 -4.61 -5.70 13.53
C SER A 58 -4.05 -5.73 12.10
N LEU A 59 -4.57 -4.85 11.22
CA LEU A 59 -4.19 -4.75 9.81
C LEU A 59 -4.53 -6.01 8.99
N VAL A 60 -5.52 -6.78 9.38
CA VAL A 60 -6.06 -7.89 8.58
C VAL A 60 -7.08 -7.33 7.59
N VAL A 61 -6.93 -7.66 6.31
CA VAL A 61 -7.84 -7.23 5.23
C VAL A 61 -9.18 -7.95 5.40
N LYS A 62 -10.22 -7.18 5.69
CA LYS A 62 -11.61 -7.64 5.84
C LYS A 62 -12.34 -7.60 4.51
N ASP A 63 -12.09 -6.55 3.74
CA ASP A 63 -12.71 -6.38 2.43
C ASP A 63 -11.78 -5.61 1.48
N VAL A 64 -12.00 -5.81 0.18
CA VAL A 64 -11.27 -5.12 -0.88
C VAL A 64 -12.17 -4.93 -2.09
N VAL A 65 -12.16 -3.70 -2.61
CA VAL A 65 -12.87 -3.33 -3.84
C VAL A 65 -11.90 -2.60 -4.74
N ALA A 66 -11.89 -2.95 -6.03
CA ALA A 66 -11.20 -2.19 -7.07
C ALA A 66 -12.18 -1.70 -8.11
N VAL A 67 -11.93 -0.51 -8.63
CA VAL A 67 -12.65 0.10 -9.75
C VAL A 67 -11.64 0.46 -10.82
N VAL A 68 -11.99 0.18 -12.08
CA VAL A 68 -11.17 0.42 -13.26
C VAL A 68 -11.97 1.30 -14.21
N ASP A 69 -11.84 2.62 -14.07
CA ASP A 69 -12.60 3.63 -14.81
C ASP A 69 -11.93 3.99 -16.15
N GLY A 70 -10.60 3.99 -16.19
CA GLY A 70 -9.80 4.24 -17.38
C GLY A 70 -8.89 3.07 -17.68
N PHE A 71 -8.96 2.53 -18.90
CA PHE A 71 -8.19 1.36 -19.32
C PHE A 71 -7.97 1.33 -20.85
N PRO A 72 -6.82 0.80 -21.32
CA PRO A 72 -6.55 0.68 -22.75
C PRO A 72 -7.19 -0.57 -23.39
N PHE A 73 -7.38 -1.66 -22.62
CA PHE A 73 -7.87 -2.94 -23.13
C PHE A 73 -9.17 -3.36 -22.46
N ALA A 74 -10.10 -3.93 -23.21
CA ALA A 74 -11.42 -4.35 -22.72
C ALA A 74 -11.36 -5.35 -21.56
N ASP A 75 -10.30 -6.14 -21.46
CA ASP A 75 -10.12 -7.14 -20.39
C ASP A 75 -9.66 -6.56 -19.05
N CYS A 76 -9.11 -5.34 -19.04
CA CYS A 76 -8.56 -4.75 -17.81
C CYS A 76 -9.53 -4.73 -16.61
N PRO A 77 -10.82 -4.41 -16.77
CA PRO A 77 -11.76 -4.42 -15.65
C PRO A 77 -11.93 -5.78 -14.98
N HIS A 78 -11.74 -6.89 -15.71
CA HIS A 78 -11.89 -8.24 -15.16
C HIS A 78 -10.83 -8.55 -14.09
N ALA A 79 -9.68 -7.87 -14.14
CA ALA A 79 -8.62 -8.01 -13.15
C ALA A 79 -9.03 -7.57 -11.73
N ALA A 80 -10.05 -6.71 -11.61
CA ALA A 80 -10.53 -6.21 -10.31
C ALA A 80 -10.98 -7.35 -9.38
N GLY A 81 -11.61 -8.40 -9.92
CA GLY A 81 -12.09 -9.54 -9.14
C GLY A 81 -11.00 -10.34 -8.44
N SER A 82 -9.76 -10.33 -8.98
CA SER A 82 -8.63 -11.05 -8.40
C SER A 82 -8.26 -10.56 -6.99
N LEU A 83 -8.54 -9.29 -6.67
CA LEU A 83 -8.19 -8.69 -5.39
C LEU A 83 -8.90 -9.35 -4.21
N ALA A 84 -10.01 -10.04 -4.43
CA ALA A 84 -10.71 -10.79 -3.38
C ALA A 84 -9.81 -11.79 -2.64
N GLN A 85 -8.74 -12.28 -3.29
CA GLN A 85 -7.75 -13.17 -2.71
C GLN A 85 -6.95 -12.52 -1.55
N LEU A 86 -7.00 -11.19 -1.42
CA LEU A 86 -6.35 -10.48 -0.31
C LEU A 86 -7.14 -10.55 1.01
N LYS A 87 -8.41 -10.94 0.98
CA LYS A 87 -9.21 -11.07 2.22
C LYS A 87 -8.56 -12.09 3.16
N GLY A 88 -8.44 -11.71 4.43
CA GLY A 88 -7.74 -12.48 5.44
C GLY A 88 -6.21 -12.30 5.46
N ALA A 89 -5.61 -11.66 4.47
CA ALA A 89 -4.19 -11.35 4.50
C ALA A 89 -3.91 -10.21 5.49
N ARG A 90 -2.82 -10.35 6.26
CA ARG A 90 -2.35 -9.29 7.17
C ARG A 90 -1.35 -8.40 6.46
N ILE A 91 -1.54 -7.07 6.56
CA ILE A 91 -0.55 -6.08 6.14
C ILE A 91 0.56 -6.04 7.19
N ALA A 92 1.73 -6.59 6.84
CA ALA A 92 2.89 -6.73 7.71
C ALA A 92 4.19 -6.72 6.88
N ALA A 93 5.33 -6.96 7.52
CA ALA A 93 6.58 -7.23 6.81
C ALA A 93 6.34 -8.32 5.74
N GLY A 94 6.86 -8.12 4.54
CA GLY A 94 6.62 -9.02 3.39
C GLY A 94 5.32 -8.76 2.62
N TRP A 95 4.55 -7.70 2.94
CA TRP A 95 3.31 -7.36 2.23
C TRP A 95 3.44 -7.35 0.70
N THR A 96 4.51 -6.73 0.17
CA THR A 96 4.78 -6.69 -1.28
C THR A 96 4.89 -8.10 -1.88
N ALA A 97 5.64 -8.98 -1.23
CA ALA A 97 5.79 -10.37 -1.68
C ALA A 97 4.45 -11.12 -1.60
N ARG A 98 3.68 -10.89 -0.54
CA ARG A 98 2.35 -11.47 -0.35
C ARG A 98 1.37 -11.06 -1.43
N VAL A 99 1.28 -9.75 -1.75
CA VAL A 99 0.45 -9.23 -2.85
C VAL A 99 0.84 -9.88 -4.17
N LYS A 100 2.13 -9.89 -4.50
CA LYS A 100 2.61 -10.50 -5.75
C LYS A 100 2.35 -12.01 -5.82
N SER A 101 2.48 -12.72 -4.72
CA SER A 101 2.23 -14.16 -4.64
C SER A 101 0.75 -14.51 -4.81
N LEU A 102 -0.15 -13.73 -4.19
CA LEU A 102 -1.59 -13.98 -4.24
C LEU A 102 -2.19 -13.60 -5.59
N LEU A 103 -1.78 -12.47 -6.15
CA LEU A 103 -2.40 -11.93 -7.35
C LEU A 103 -1.71 -12.40 -8.63
N GLY A 104 -0.38 -12.54 -8.61
CA GLY A 104 0.41 -13.04 -9.73
C GLY A 104 0.03 -12.37 -11.06
N LYS A 105 -0.17 -13.19 -12.09
CA LYS A 105 -0.61 -12.79 -13.44
C LYS A 105 -2.14 -12.61 -13.58
N GLU A 106 -2.90 -12.97 -12.55
CA GLU A 106 -4.37 -12.89 -12.57
C GLU A 106 -4.87 -11.47 -12.29
N SER A 107 -3.95 -10.54 -11.98
CA SER A 107 -4.30 -9.14 -11.68
C SER A 107 -3.62 -8.17 -12.64
N CYS A 108 -4.09 -6.92 -12.62
CA CYS A 108 -3.48 -5.82 -13.35
C CYS A 108 -2.26 -5.27 -12.62
N THR A 109 -1.18 -4.96 -13.36
CA THR A 109 0.04 -4.35 -12.79
C THR A 109 -0.23 -3.05 -12.06
N HIS A 110 -1.15 -2.21 -12.56
CA HIS A 110 -1.52 -0.94 -11.92
C HIS A 110 -2.24 -1.15 -10.58
N LEU A 111 -3.11 -2.15 -10.48
CA LEU A 111 -3.76 -2.52 -9.22
C LEU A 111 -2.73 -3.06 -8.21
N VAL A 112 -1.79 -3.90 -8.66
CA VAL A 112 -0.70 -4.42 -7.82
C VAL A 112 0.20 -3.29 -7.33
N GLU A 113 0.60 -2.37 -8.23
CA GLU A 113 1.39 -1.19 -7.86
C GLU A 113 0.68 -0.32 -6.82
N LEU A 114 -0.65 -0.16 -6.93
CA LEU A 114 -1.43 0.63 -5.97
C LEU A 114 -1.52 -0.06 -4.60
N LEU A 115 -1.66 -1.38 -4.57
CA LEU A 115 -1.75 -2.17 -3.35
C LEU A 115 -0.49 -2.12 -2.49
N ILE A 116 0.68 -1.99 -3.10
CA ILE A 116 1.96 -1.97 -2.37
C ILE A 116 2.03 -0.76 -1.42
N PRO A 117 1.92 0.50 -1.88
CA PRO A 117 1.96 1.65 -1.00
C PRO A 117 0.69 1.80 -0.14
N LEU A 118 -0.46 1.19 -0.52
CA LEU A 118 -1.63 1.11 0.37
C LEU A 118 -1.30 0.41 1.70
N GLY A 119 -0.38 -0.55 1.70
CA GLY A 119 0.13 -1.16 2.93
C GLY A 119 0.78 -0.12 3.85
N THR A 120 1.63 0.76 3.32
CA THR A 120 2.24 1.85 4.09
C THR A 120 1.19 2.85 4.57
N ALA A 121 0.23 3.22 3.70
CA ALA A 121 -0.87 4.10 4.08
C ALA A 121 -1.72 3.52 5.22
N ALA A 122 -1.97 2.20 5.23
CA ALA A 122 -2.65 1.51 6.32
C ALA A 122 -1.87 1.63 7.64
N TYR A 123 -0.55 1.41 7.60
CA TYR A 123 0.31 1.61 8.79
C TYR A 123 0.20 3.03 9.34
N GLN A 124 0.20 4.05 8.49
CA GLN A 124 0.09 5.45 8.91
C GLN A 124 -1.30 5.78 9.43
N THR A 125 -2.35 5.27 8.78
CA THR A 125 -3.74 5.48 9.23
C THR A 125 -3.97 4.92 10.64
N LEU A 126 -3.36 3.79 10.97
CA LEU A 126 -3.49 3.14 12.27
C LEU A 126 -2.36 3.50 13.26
N ALA A 127 -1.47 4.46 12.91
CA ALA A 127 -0.27 4.73 13.71
C ALA A 127 -0.57 5.04 15.17
N GLU A 128 -1.53 5.93 15.44
CA GLU A 128 -1.90 6.31 16.81
C GLU A 128 -2.44 5.13 17.63
N VAL A 129 -3.32 4.33 17.02
CA VAL A 129 -3.91 3.13 17.68
C VAL A 129 -2.84 2.08 17.97
N ARG A 130 -1.89 1.91 17.05
CA ARG A 130 -0.77 0.96 17.23
C ARG A 130 0.22 1.46 18.26
N PHE A 131 0.50 2.76 18.30
CA PHE A 131 1.38 3.35 19.33
C PHE A 131 0.76 3.25 20.73
N ALA A 132 -0.56 3.43 20.85
CA ALA A 132 -1.26 3.28 22.13
C ALA A 132 -1.23 1.85 22.70
N ARG A 133 -1.04 0.82 21.84
CA ARG A 133 -0.89 -0.59 22.26
C ARG A 133 0.50 -0.94 22.75
N GLY A 134 1.46 -0.02 22.66
CA GLY A 134 2.87 -0.27 22.98
C GLY A 134 3.67 -0.83 21.79
N ASP A 135 4.87 -1.27 22.09
CA ASP A 135 5.77 -1.81 21.07
C ASP A 135 5.48 -3.30 20.81
N GLU A 136 5.38 -3.66 19.54
CA GLU A 136 5.38 -5.06 19.11
C GLU A 136 6.80 -5.60 19.27
N LEU A 137 6.94 -6.72 19.97
CA LEU A 137 8.23 -7.34 20.25
C LEU A 137 8.40 -8.61 19.42
N ASP A 138 9.63 -8.92 19.05
CA ASP A 138 10.00 -10.22 18.49
C ASP A 138 10.21 -11.29 19.59
N ASP A 139 10.55 -12.50 19.19
CA ASP A 139 10.74 -13.64 20.10
C ASP A 139 11.88 -13.44 21.09
N THR A 140 12.75 -12.44 20.87
CA THR A 140 13.86 -12.08 21.77
C THR A 140 13.49 -10.95 22.74
N GLY A 141 12.28 -10.40 22.62
CA GLY A 141 11.85 -9.22 23.37
C GLY A 141 12.33 -7.89 22.77
N ARG A 142 12.93 -7.90 21.59
CA ARG A 142 13.39 -6.70 20.89
C ARG A 142 12.22 -6.05 20.14
N PRO A 143 12.03 -4.73 20.22
CA PRO A 143 11.02 -4.04 19.42
C PRO A 143 11.23 -4.23 17.91
N VAL A 144 10.21 -4.75 17.21
CA VAL A 144 10.29 -5.02 15.75
C VAL A 144 10.50 -3.77 14.88
N ARG A 145 10.36 -2.58 15.48
CA ARG A 145 10.64 -1.30 14.80
C ARG A 145 12.12 -1.00 14.66
N ILE A 146 12.96 -1.55 15.52
CA ILE A 146 14.41 -1.34 15.43
C ILE A 146 14.89 -1.94 14.11
N ASP A 147 15.69 -1.17 13.37
CA ASP A 147 16.19 -1.45 12.01
C ASP A 147 15.12 -1.49 10.90
N SER A 148 13.89 -1.01 11.18
CA SER A 148 12.83 -0.93 10.16
C SER A 148 13.03 0.22 9.16
N CYS A 149 13.79 1.26 9.51
CA CYS A 149 14.17 2.36 8.63
C CYS A 149 15.40 3.11 9.19
N TYR A 150 15.93 4.05 8.43
CA TYR A 150 17.13 4.82 8.82
C TYR A 150 17.01 5.45 10.21
N ALA A 151 15.89 6.07 10.55
CA ALA A 151 15.69 6.71 11.86
C ALA A 151 15.59 5.70 13.01
N TYR A 152 15.10 4.50 12.73
CA TYR A 152 15.00 3.40 13.71
C TYR A 152 16.22 2.47 13.70
N SER A 153 17.30 2.78 12.94
CA SER A 153 18.54 2.02 13.02
C SER A 153 19.03 1.98 14.46
N GLU A 154 19.48 0.80 14.92
CA GLU A 154 19.95 0.58 16.31
C GLU A 154 21.07 1.56 16.71
N ALA A 155 21.76 2.16 15.74
CA ALA A 155 22.83 3.12 15.99
C ALA A 155 22.36 4.58 16.15
N ARG A 156 21.06 4.88 16.00
CA ARG A 156 20.55 6.25 15.98
C ARG A 156 19.99 6.71 17.32
N ASP A 157 20.01 8.02 17.54
CA ASP A 157 19.52 8.68 18.76
C ASP A 157 18.07 8.32 19.12
N LEU A 158 17.24 8.05 18.13
CA LEU A 158 15.86 7.65 18.38
C LEU A 158 15.80 6.33 19.15
N VAL A 159 16.64 5.35 18.77
CA VAL A 159 16.72 4.06 19.44
C VAL A 159 17.38 4.22 20.81
N LEU A 160 18.44 5.03 20.92
CA LEU A 160 19.09 5.35 22.20
C LEU A 160 18.08 5.94 23.21
N ARG A 161 17.22 6.87 22.76
CA ARG A 161 16.23 7.53 23.65
C ARG A 161 15.07 6.63 24.00
N ARG A 162 14.59 5.82 23.04
CA ARG A 162 13.35 5.06 23.20
C ARG A 162 13.58 3.66 23.79
N TRP A 163 14.69 3.04 23.39
CA TRP A 163 15.06 1.67 23.78
C TRP A 163 16.57 1.56 24.03
N PRO A 164 17.10 2.22 25.06
CA PRO A 164 18.55 2.32 25.29
C PRO A 164 19.25 0.95 25.41
N ALA A 165 18.53 -0.08 25.89
CA ALA A 165 19.08 -1.44 26.00
C ALA A 165 19.40 -2.10 24.64
N PHE A 166 18.83 -1.60 23.56
CA PHE A 166 19.03 -2.12 22.20
C PHE A 166 19.87 -1.20 21.31
N HIS A 167 20.32 -0.04 21.85
CA HIS A 167 21.16 0.87 21.10
C HIS A 167 22.58 0.31 20.96
N LYS A 168 23.09 0.30 19.74
CA LYS A 168 24.47 -0.03 19.42
C LYS A 168 25.04 1.07 18.51
N PRO A 169 25.97 1.89 19.01
CA PRO A 169 26.57 2.95 18.19
C PRO A 169 27.27 2.38 16.96
N ASP A 170 27.25 3.14 15.86
CA ASP A 170 28.06 2.80 14.69
C ASP A 170 29.51 2.55 15.14
N LYS A 171 30.14 1.51 14.59
CA LYS A 171 31.58 1.33 14.78
C LYS A 171 32.23 2.57 14.17
N ALA A 172 33.08 3.23 14.95
CA ALA A 172 33.93 4.31 14.44
C ALA A 172 34.68 3.83 13.18
N PRO A 173 34.79 4.66 12.13
CA PRO A 173 35.46 4.30 10.89
C PRO A 173 36.94 3.96 11.13
#